data_044438e0228897c1e6047c668d84d8a5
#
_entry.id   044438e0228897c1e6047c668d84d8a5
#
_cell.length_a   1.000
_cell.length_b   1.000
_cell.length_c   1.000
_cell.angle_alpha   90.00
_cell.angle_beta   90.00
_cell.angle_gamma   90.00
#
_symmetry.space_group_name_H-M   'P 1'
#
loop_
_entity.id
_entity.type
_entity.pdbx_description
1 polymer ?
#
loop_
_entity_poly.entity_id
_entity_poly.type
_entity_poly.pdbx_seq_one_letter_code
_entity_poly.pdbx_strand_id
1 'polypeptide(L)'
;MRIPIVAAFCAAFGSGLVCLLALTALAQTVAPTGAETAKGKALVDLNGMTLYVFDRDGAGKSNCNAQCAVAWLPLIADTDAQASGSFSFITRDDGRKQWAYKGKPLYTWAKDKKPGDATGDGVNKVWHLASP
;
A
#
# COMPACT_ATOMS: atom_id res chain seq x y z
N MET A 1 -19.48 29.57 -8.58
CA MET A 1 -18.50 29.08 -7.62
C MET A 1 -17.25 28.66 -8.39
N ARG A 2 -16.20 29.45 -8.28
CA ARG A 2 -14.96 29.17 -9.02
C ARG A 2 -14.09 28.28 -8.15
N ILE A 3 -13.84 27.07 -8.61
CA ILE A 3 -12.84 26.19 -8.01
C ILE A 3 -11.47 26.73 -8.41
N PRO A 4 -10.60 27.11 -7.47
CA PRO A 4 -9.26 27.49 -7.84
C PRO A 4 -8.54 26.23 -8.34
N ILE A 5 -8.25 26.21 -9.60
CA ILE A 5 -7.29 25.25 -10.14
C ILE A 5 -5.95 25.66 -9.55
N VAL A 6 -5.51 24.92 -8.53
CA VAL A 6 -4.12 25.02 -8.10
C VAL A 6 -3.31 24.34 -9.19
N ALA A 7 -2.95 25.11 -10.20
CA ALA A 7 -1.93 24.69 -11.11
C ALA A 7 -0.61 24.64 -10.32
N ALA A 8 -0.16 23.45 -10.02
CA ALA A 8 1.20 23.27 -9.56
C ALA A 8 2.11 23.60 -10.73
N PHE A 9 2.53 24.83 -10.81
CA PHE A 9 3.54 25.25 -11.77
C PHE A 9 4.89 24.72 -11.27
N CYS A 10 5.32 23.58 -11.80
CA CYS A 10 6.74 23.31 -11.88
C CYS A 10 7.30 24.18 -13.00
N ALA A 11 7.51 25.45 -12.74
CA ALA A 11 8.22 26.31 -13.68
C ALA A 11 9.69 25.97 -13.60
N ALA A 12 10.16 25.12 -14.50
CA ALA A 12 11.56 24.92 -14.72
C ALA A 12 12.10 26.12 -15.51
N PHE A 13 12.61 27.11 -14.81
CA PHE A 13 13.47 28.12 -15.42
C PHE A 13 14.91 27.65 -15.27
N GLY A 14 15.50 27.20 -16.39
CA GLY A 14 16.94 26.95 -16.52
C GLY A 14 17.39 25.66 -15.79
N SER A 15 18.09 24.85 -16.51
CA SER A 15 18.95 23.71 -16.13
C SER A 15 18.81 23.21 -14.69
N GLY A 16 18.15 22.08 -14.49
CA GLY A 16 18.45 21.20 -13.39
C GLY A 16 17.49 21.15 -12.21
N LEU A 17 16.23 21.61 -12.31
CA LEU A 17 15.24 21.32 -11.31
C LEU A 17 14.61 19.96 -11.62
N VAL A 18 15.17 18.92 -11.03
CA VAL A 18 14.48 17.63 -10.92
C VAL A 18 13.35 17.84 -9.93
N CYS A 19 12.09 17.88 -10.39
CA CYS A 19 10.95 17.66 -9.50
C CYS A 19 11.07 16.25 -8.95
N LEU A 20 11.70 16.11 -7.81
CA LEU A 20 11.56 14.93 -6.98
C LEU A 20 10.10 14.90 -6.51
N LEU A 21 9.27 14.23 -7.31
CA LEU A 21 8.02 13.72 -6.78
C LEU A 21 8.43 12.71 -5.72
N ALA A 22 8.47 13.14 -4.47
CA ALA A 22 8.50 12.21 -3.37
C ALA A 22 7.30 11.28 -3.56
N LEU A 23 7.57 10.02 -3.92
CA LEU A 23 6.57 8.97 -3.86
C LEU A 23 6.29 8.74 -2.38
N THR A 24 5.55 9.66 -1.79
CA THR A 24 4.87 9.38 -0.54
C THR A 24 3.89 8.26 -0.85
N ALA A 25 3.98 7.16 -0.11
CA ALA A 25 2.96 6.13 -0.14
C ALA A 25 1.62 6.83 0.07
N LEU A 26 0.83 6.98 -1.01
CA LEU A 26 -0.45 7.66 -0.93
C LEU A 26 -1.38 6.83 -0.07
N ALA A 27 -1.91 7.43 1.00
CA ALA A 27 -2.95 6.82 1.78
C ALA A 27 -4.16 6.55 0.89
N GLN A 28 -4.74 5.37 1.00
CA GLN A 28 -5.82 4.90 0.16
C GLN A 28 -7.16 5.05 0.87
N THR A 29 -8.12 5.72 0.21
CA THR A 29 -9.47 5.92 0.74
C THR A 29 -10.40 4.75 0.43
N VAL A 30 -10.22 4.11 -0.71
CA VAL A 30 -11.07 3.04 -1.22
C VAL A 30 -10.42 1.69 -0.91
N ALA A 31 -11.25 0.69 -0.56
CA ALA A 31 -10.77 -0.65 -0.28
C ALA A 31 -10.05 -1.26 -1.50
N PRO A 32 -9.03 -2.10 -1.26
CA PRO A 32 -8.38 -2.86 -2.31
C PRO A 32 -9.35 -3.70 -3.15
N THR A 33 -8.94 -4.02 -4.35
CA THR A 33 -9.70 -4.89 -5.27
C THR A 33 -8.89 -6.11 -5.67
N GLY A 34 -9.54 -7.12 -6.24
CA GLY A 34 -8.85 -8.30 -6.75
C GLY A 34 -8.39 -8.12 -8.19
N ALA A 35 -7.21 -8.64 -8.51
CA ALA A 35 -6.67 -8.66 -9.87
C ALA A 35 -5.76 -9.88 -10.10
N GLU A 36 -5.51 -10.19 -11.37
CA GLU A 36 -4.54 -11.23 -11.72
C GLU A 36 -3.11 -10.71 -11.59
N THR A 37 -2.25 -11.54 -11.02
CA THR A 37 -0.82 -11.27 -10.89
C THR A 37 0.00 -12.38 -11.54
N ALA A 38 1.30 -12.21 -11.57
CA ALA A 38 2.21 -13.26 -12.07
C ALA A 38 2.15 -14.57 -11.27
N LYS A 39 1.62 -14.54 -10.06
CA LYS A 39 1.47 -15.69 -9.15
C LYS A 39 0.02 -16.09 -8.90
N GLY A 40 -0.92 -15.55 -9.67
CA GLY A 40 -2.35 -15.81 -9.53
C GLY A 40 -3.11 -14.60 -9.00
N LYS A 41 -4.36 -14.83 -8.63
CA LYS A 41 -5.26 -13.75 -8.19
C LYS A 41 -4.88 -13.25 -6.79
N ALA A 42 -4.76 -11.95 -6.65
CA ALA A 42 -4.44 -11.29 -5.40
C ALA A 42 -5.21 -9.99 -5.23
N LEU A 43 -5.25 -9.47 -4.01
CA LEU A 43 -5.66 -8.10 -3.79
C LEU A 43 -4.58 -7.15 -4.31
N VAL A 44 -5.00 -6.03 -4.85
CA VAL A 44 -4.13 -4.97 -5.35
C VAL A 44 -4.57 -3.62 -4.80
N ASP A 45 -3.63 -2.69 -4.68
CA ASP A 45 -3.92 -1.32 -4.30
C ASP A 45 -4.46 -0.50 -5.48
N LEU A 46 -4.71 0.80 -5.26
CA LEU A 46 -5.23 1.70 -6.31
C LEU A 46 -4.33 1.82 -7.53
N ASN A 47 -3.04 1.53 -7.39
CA ASN A 47 -2.06 1.57 -8.48
C ASN A 47 -1.90 0.21 -9.15
N GLY A 48 -2.67 -0.78 -8.75
CA GLY A 48 -2.57 -2.15 -9.26
C GLY A 48 -1.42 -2.95 -8.67
N MET A 49 -0.75 -2.44 -7.63
CA MET A 49 0.37 -3.14 -7.00
C MET A 49 -0.14 -4.27 -6.10
N THR A 50 0.51 -5.41 -6.19
CA THR A 50 0.17 -6.62 -5.44
C THR A 50 0.27 -6.39 -3.94
N LEU A 51 -0.72 -6.86 -3.20
CA LEU A 51 -0.75 -6.81 -1.75
C LEU A 51 -0.39 -8.16 -1.13
N TYR A 52 0.27 -8.08 0.01
CA TYR A 52 0.79 -9.24 0.74
C TYR A 52 0.34 -9.22 2.19
N VAL A 53 0.33 -10.40 2.79
CA VAL A 53 0.13 -10.60 4.23
C VAL A 53 1.36 -11.23 4.85
N PHE A 54 1.55 -10.98 6.13
CA PHE A 54 2.72 -11.41 6.91
C PHE A 54 2.30 -12.42 7.99
N ASP A 55 2.87 -13.62 7.95
CA ASP A 55 2.50 -14.70 8.88
C ASP A 55 2.77 -14.37 10.34
N ARG A 56 3.71 -13.46 10.60
CA ARG A 56 4.08 -13.06 11.98
C ARG A 56 3.24 -11.91 12.52
N ASP A 57 2.31 -11.37 11.72
CA ASP A 57 1.34 -10.41 12.23
C ASP A 57 0.34 -11.10 13.14
N GLY A 58 -0.09 -10.39 14.20
CA GLY A 58 -1.22 -10.81 15.01
C GLY A 58 -2.54 -10.45 14.37
N ALA A 59 -3.63 -11.00 14.87
CA ALA A 59 -4.97 -10.60 14.47
C ALA A 59 -5.18 -9.11 14.81
N GLY A 60 -5.41 -8.29 13.78
CA GLY A 60 -5.60 -6.86 13.95
C GLY A 60 -4.36 -6.08 14.39
N LYS A 61 -3.16 -6.68 14.29
CA LYS A 61 -1.92 -6.04 14.71
C LYS A 61 -0.78 -6.30 13.73
N SER A 62 -0.11 -5.21 13.30
CA SER A 62 1.11 -5.30 12.51
C SER A 62 2.34 -5.48 13.39
N ASN A 63 3.16 -6.46 13.06
CA ASN A 63 4.49 -6.68 13.66
C ASN A 63 5.63 -6.33 12.69
N CYS A 64 5.31 -5.71 11.56
CA CYS A 64 6.28 -5.23 10.58
C CYS A 64 6.49 -3.72 10.76
N ASN A 65 7.50 -3.35 11.53
CA ASN A 65 7.84 -1.97 11.86
C ASN A 65 9.30 -1.67 11.53
N ALA A 66 9.71 -0.40 11.57
CA ALA A 66 11.08 0.05 11.33
C ALA A 66 11.64 -0.50 10.00
N GLN A 67 12.72 -1.26 10.02
CA GLN A 67 13.37 -1.79 8.83
C GLN A 67 12.46 -2.72 8.02
N CYS A 68 11.61 -3.49 8.68
CA CYS A 68 10.62 -4.32 7.99
C CYS A 68 9.70 -3.45 7.14
N ALA A 69 9.23 -2.33 7.65
CA ALA A 69 8.31 -1.42 6.95
C ALA A 69 8.98 -0.62 5.81
N VAL A 70 10.30 -0.65 5.71
CA VAL A 70 11.04 -0.09 4.56
C VAL A 70 10.96 -1.04 3.35
N ALA A 71 11.06 -2.33 3.60
CA ALA A 71 10.97 -3.36 2.56
C ALA A 71 9.52 -3.72 2.23
N TRP A 72 8.67 -3.79 3.24
CA TRP A 72 7.25 -4.12 3.14
C TRP A 72 6.42 -2.92 3.60
N LEU A 73 5.96 -2.15 2.62
CA LEU A 73 5.27 -0.90 2.86
C LEU A 73 3.83 -1.15 3.31
N PRO A 74 3.45 -0.72 4.50
CA PRO A 74 2.07 -0.86 4.93
C PRO A 74 1.13 -0.09 4.01
N LEU A 75 0.00 -0.68 3.65
CA LEU A 75 -1.04 0.00 2.91
C LEU A 75 -1.81 0.93 3.85
N ILE A 76 -1.43 2.19 3.85
CA ILE A 76 -2.01 3.18 4.74
C ILE A 76 -3.42 3.57 4.29
N ALA A 77 -4.34 3.61 5.24
CA ALA A 77 -5.68 4.11 5.01
C ALA A 77 -5.74 5.61 5.26
N ASP A 78 -6.40 6.33 4.35
CA ASP A 78 -6.69 7.76 4.53
C ASP A 78 -7.62 7.94 5.75
N THR A 79 -7.58 9.12 6.36
CA THR A 79 -8.48 9.48 7.47
C THR A 79 -9.96 9.39 7.08
N ASP A 80 -10.28 9.60 5.79
CA ASP A 80 -11.64 9.53 5.25
C ASP A 80 -12.01 8.14 4.74
N ALA A 81 -11.12 7.15 4.88
CA ALA A 81 -11.38 5.79 4.41
C ALA A 81 -12.53 5.15 5.20
N GLN A 82 -13.34 4.37 4.48
CA GLN A 82 -14.47 3.64 5.04
C GLN A 82 -14.21 2.14 5.00
N ALA A 83 -14.34 1.47 6.14
CA ALA A 83 -14.33 0.02 6.19
C ALA A 83 -15.56 -0.55 5.47
N SER A 84 -15.40 -1.65 4.76
CA SER A 84 -16.50 -2.32 4.09
C SER A 84 -16.22 -3.82 3.91
N GLY A 85 -17.26 -4.64 4.13
CA GLY A 85 -17.15 -6.08 3.97
C GLY A 85 -16.06 -6.67 4.85
N SER A 86 -15.13 -7.39 4.23
CA SER A 86 -14.00 -8.01 4.92
C SER A 86 -12.82 -7.07 5.15
N PHE A 87 -12.93 -5.81 4.70
CA PHE A 87 -11.88 -4.80 4.87
C PHE A 87 -12.13 -3.97 6.12
N SER A 88 -11.08 -3.81 6.90
CA SER A 88 -11.07 -3.04 8.13
C SER A 88 -9.74 -2.28 8.25
N PHE A 89 -9.55 -1.59 9.37
CA PHE A 89 -8.33 -0.88 9.68
C PHE A 89 -7.71 -1.43 10.93
N ILE A 90 -6.39 -1.42 10.97
CA ILE A 90 -5.63 -1.57 12.20
C ILE A 90 -4.90 -0.26 12.51
N THR A 91 -4.56 -0.03 13.77
CA THR A 91 -3.70 1.07 14.18
C THR A 91 -2.28 0.54 14.36
N ARG A 92 -1.34 1.10 13.61
CA ARG A 92 0.07 0.76 13.72
C ARG A 92 0.68 1.36 14.99
N ASP A 93 1.85 0.86 15.39
CA ASP A 93 2.57 1.39 16.56
C ASP A 93 2.90 2.88 16.42
N ASP A 94 3.03 3.40 15.20
CA ASP A 94 3.25 4.83 14.93
C ASP A 94 1.95 5.66 14.89
N GLY A 95 0.81 5.05 15.15
CA GLY A 95 -0.51 5.72 15.17
C GLY A 95 -1.22 5.80 13.83
N ARG A 96 -0.57 5.43 12.72
CA ARG A 96 -1.22 5.43 11.40
C ARG A 96 -2.17 4.26 11.24
N LYS A 97 -3.25 4.47 10.48
CA LYS A 97 -4.19 3.41 10.11
C LYS A 97 -3.68 2.65 8.89
N GLN A 98 -3.73 1.34 8.96
CA GLN A 98 -3.38 0.44 7.87
C GLN A 98 -4.58 -0.41 7.48
N TRP A 99 -4.79 -0.56 6.17
CA TRP A 99 -5.80 -1.48 5.66
C TRP A 99 -5.50 -2.91 6.08
N ALA A 100 -6.55 -3.63 6.42
CA ALA A 100 -6.53 -5.05 6.73
C ALA A 100 -7.63 -5.78 5.96
N TYR A 101 -7.37 -7.02 5.61
CA TYR A 101 -8.33 -7.92 4.99
C TYR A 101 -8.52 -9.14 5.87
N LYS A 102 -9.76 -9.39 6.30
CA LYS A 102 -10.08 -10.46 7.25
C LYS A 102 -9.17 -10.43 8.50
N GLY A 103 -8.90 -9.23 8.99
CA GLY A 103 -8.05 -8.99 10.15
C GLY A 103 -6.55 -9.04 9.90
N LYS A 104 -6.11 -9.29 8.67
CA LYS A 104 -4.70 -9.37 8.29
C LYS A 104 -4.23 -8.05 7.69
N PRO A 105 -3.22 -7.38 8.30
CA PRO A 105 -2.65 -6.17 7.74
C PRO A 105 -2.09 -6.39 6.33
N LEU A 106 -2.27 -5.40 5.47
CA LEU A 106 -1.88 -5.46 4.06
C LEU A 106 -0.64 -4.62 3.78
N TYR A 107 0.25 -5.15 2.92
CA TYR A 107 1.54 -4.53 2.55
C TYR A 107 1.78 -4.61 1.06
N THR A 108 2.59 -3.68 0.52
CA THR A 108 3.23 -3.83 -0.78
C THR A 108 4.70 -4.22 -0.59
N TRP A 109 5.28 -4.84 -1.61
CA TRP A 109 6.70 -5.25 -1.62
C TRP A 109 7.53 -4.24 -2.40
N ALA A 110 8.56 -3.68 -1.77
CA ALA A 110 9.38 -2.63 -2.36
C ALA A 110 10.09 -3.05 -3.65
N LYS A 111 10.29 -4.34 -3.86
CA LYS A 111 10.94 -4.88 -5.06
C LYS A 111 9.99 -5.16 -6.22
N ASP A 112 8.68 -5.10 -6.01
CA ASP A 112 7.73 -5.12 -7.12
C ASP A 112 7.82 -3.79 -7.87
N LYS A 113 7.99 -3.83 -9.19
CA LYS A 113 8.29 -2.66 -9.99
C LYS A 113 7.11 -2.14 -10.81
N LYS A 114 6.14 -3.01 -11.08
CA LYS A 114 4.98 -2.68 -11.92
C LYS A 114 3.76 -3.46 -11.47
N PRO A 115 2.55 -3.00 -11.85
CA PRO A 115 1.33 -3.75 -11.60
C PRO A 115 1.42 -5.18 -12.12
N GLY A 116 0.95 -6.13 -11.32
CA GLY A 116 1.00 -7.56 -11.63
C GLY A 116 2.28 -8.27 -11.17
N ASP A 117 3.33 -7.56 -10.80
CA ASP A 117 4.49 -8.18 -10.17
C ASP A 117 4.08 -8.84 -8.85
N ALA A 118 4.61 -10.04 -8.59
CA ALA A 118 4.33 -10.79 -7.37
C ALA A 118 5.62 -11.44 -6.83
N THR A 119 6.71 -10.68 -6.86
CA THR A 119 8.04 -11.19 -6.46
C THR A 119 8.19 -11.38 -4.96
N GLY A 120 7.25 -10.85 -4.18
CA GLY A 120 7.25 -10.99 -2.72
C GLY A 120 6.60 -12.26 -2.20
N ASP A 121 5.88 -13.00 -3.04
CA ASP A 121 5.21 -14.23 -2.61
C ASP A 121 6.22 -15.30 -2.22
N GLY A 122 6.10 -15.79 -0.99
CA GLY A 122 6.99 -16.81 -0.44
C GLY A 122 8.31 -16.29 0.13
N VAL A 123 8.55 -14.98 0.15
CA VAL A 123 9.78 -14.42 0.72
C VAL A 123 9.92 -14.83 2.18
N ASN A 124 11.07 -15.39 2.53
CA ASN A 124 11.39 -15.94 3.85
C ASN A 124 10.35 -16.93 4.39
N LYS A 125 9.48 -17.45 3.53
CA LYS A 125 8.38 -18.37 3.86
C LYS A 125 7.35 -17.79 4.82
N VAL A 126 7.33 -16.47 5.03
CA VAL A 126 6.41 -15.77 5.93
C VAL A 126 5.59 -14.68 5.25
N TRP A 127 5.88 -14.38 3.98
CA TRP A 127 5.14 -13.41 3.18
C TRP A 127 4.37 -14.12 2.07
N HIS A 128 3.09 -13.79 1.93
CA HIS A 128 2.20 -14.45 0.97
C HIS A 128 1.32 -13.43 0.27
N LEU A 129 0.87 -13.76 -0.95
CA LEU A 129 -0.17 -12.98 -1.61
C LEU A 129 -1.37 -12.82 -0.69
N ALA A 130 -1.93 -11.62 -0.64
CA ALA A 130 -3.26 -11.41 -0.04
C ALA A 130 -4.30 -11.91 -1.04
N SER A 131 -4.80 -13.12 -0.82
CA SER A 131 -5.80 -13.73 -1.70
C SER A 131 -7.20 -13.26 -1.35
N PRO A 132 -8.00 -12.83 -2.33
CA PRO A 132 -9.38 -12.42 -2.10
C PRO A 132 -10.27 -13.56 -1.61
#